data_754ae209576a09638febd66ac6ac4826
#
_entry.id   754ae209576a09638febd66ac6ac4826
#
_cell.length_a   1.000
_cell.length_b   1.000
_cell.length_c   1.000
_cell.angle_alpha   90.00
_cell.angle_beta   90.00
_cell.angle_gamma   90.00
#
_symmetry.space_group_name_H-M   'P 1'
#
loop_
_entity.id
_entity.type
_entity.pdbx_description
1 polymer ?
#
loop_
_entity_poly.entity_id
_entity_poly.type
_entity_poly.pdbx_seq_one_letter_code
_entity_poly.pdbx_strand_id
1 'polypeptide(L)'
;MAKIDIISGFLGAGKTTLIKKLLADALKGQQVVLIENEFGEIGIDGGFLKDAGIEIKEMNSGCICCSLVGDFGVALKEVVDKYHPDRVIIEPSGVGKLSDVIRAVEKNAGAADLELNSATTVVDVTKAKIYLKNFGEFFKNQVEAAGTIILSRMDTPKATDAKVEEALALIRELNPKATVITTPVEQLSGKKVLDTMEGVKIDLSLVEDDDEDEEEHEHHHHDHDEDEHDHCGHHHGDHDEDEHDHCGHHHGDHDEDEHDHCDHHHDHDEEGHEHHHDHCGCGHHHHHHHDVDEVFTSWGQETIRKYTSDEISSILKALSADNTYGTILRAKGMVEGTDGKWIYFDMVPEEADVREGAPEYTGRLCVIGSDLKEDKLKELFKL
;
A
#
# COMPACT_ATOMS: atom_id res chain seq x y z
N MET A 1 17.49 18.43 13.96
CA MET A 1 16.89 17.35 13.14
C MET A 1 15.90 16.59 14.00
N ALA A 2 14.66 16.48 13.56
CA ALA A 2 13.68 15.65 14.23
C ALA A 2 13.86 14.18 13.81
N LYS A 3 13.48 13.25 14.71
CA LYS A 3 13.66 11.82 14.48
C LYS A 3 12.47 11.23 13.72
N ILE A 4 12.72 10.32 12.78
CA ILE A 4 11.68 9.52 12.13
C ILE A 4 11.76 8.08 12.62
N ASP A 5 10.63 7.53 13.08
CA ASP A 5 10.48 6.12 13.40
C ASP A 5 9.42 5.49 12.50
N ILE A 6 9.78 4.44 11.79
CA ILE A 6 8.86 3.67 10.96
C ILE A 6 8.39 2.45 11.76
N ILE A 7 7.07 2.30 11.91
CA ILE A 7 6.44 1.15 12.59
C ILE A 7 5.59 0.38 11.59
N SER A 8 6.20 -0.61 10.99
CA SER A 8 5.62 -1.52 9.99
C SER A 8 5.10 -2.82 10.62
N GLY A 9 4.51 -3.66 9.82
CA GLY A 9 3.98 -4.97 10.18
C GLY A 9 2.68 -5.25 9.45
N PHE A 10 2.37 -6.52 9.27
CA PHE A 10 1.22 -6.93 8.48
C PHE A 10 -0.11 -6.46 9.10
N LEU A 11 -1.21 -6.58 8.34
CA LEU A 11 -2.54 -6.16 8.79
C LEU A 11 -2.93 -6.86 10.11
N GLY A 12 -3.42 -6.07 11.09
CA GLY A 12 -3.82 -6.59 12.40
C GLY A 12 -2.68 -7.03 13.33
N ALA A 13 -1.42 -6.84 12.96
CA ALA A 13 -0.26 -7.22 13.78
C ALA A 13 -0.13 -6.45 15.11
N GLY A 14 -0.83 -5.31 15.25
CA GLY A 14 -0.80 -4.52 16.50
C GLY A 14 0.06 -3.26 16.42
N LYS A 15 0.35 -2.73 15.24
CA LYS A 15 1.12 -1.48 15.04
C LYS A 15 0.55 -0.32 15.82
N THR A 16 -0.72 0.00 15.62
CA THR A 16 -1.42 1.08 16.31
C THR A 16 -1.42 0.89 17.84
N THR A 17 -1.50 -0.35 18.34
CA THR A 17 -1.40 -0.66 19.79
C THR A 17 -0.01 -0.31 20.32
N LEU A 18 1.05 -0.66 19.59
CA LEU A 18 2.42 -0.30 19.93
C LEU A 18 2.61 1.21 19.93
N ILE A 19 2.13 1.90 18.92
CA ILE A 19 2.19 3.37 18.81
C ILE A 19 1.53 4.02 20.01
N LYS A 20 0.29 3.63 20.35
CA LYS A 20 -0.43 4.12 21.54
C LYS A 20 0.37 3.94 22.82
N LYS A 21 1.03 2.79 22.99
CA LYS A 21 1.87 2.53 24.16
C LYS A 21 3.10 3.45 24.20
N LEU A 22 3.79 3.63 23.09
CA LEU A 22 4.95 4.52 23.01
C LEU A 22 4.56 5.97 23.34
N LEU A 23 3.44 6.45 22.79
CA LEU A 23 2.92 7.77 23.06
C LEU A 23 2.52 7.97 24.53
N ALA A 24 1.89 6.97 25.13
CA ALA A 24 1.46 7.04 26.53
C ALA A 24 2.60 6.97 27.55
N ASP A 25 3.64 6.15 27.26
CA ASP A 25 4.68 5.82 28.23
C ASP A 25 6.00 6.55 27.98
N ALA A 26 6.46 6.60 26.72
CA ALA A 26 7.82 6.99 26.37
C ALA A 26 7.93 8.41 25.78
N LEU A 27 6.93 8.83 25.06
CA LEU A 27 6.96 10.06 24.25
C LEU A 27 6.18 11.22 24.89
N LYS A 28 5.77 11.09 26.14
CA LYS A 28 5.11 12.16 26.88
C LYS A 28 5.95 13.43 26.90
N GLY A 29 5.35 14.54 26.45
CA GLY A 29 5.99 15.86 26.48
C GLY A 29 6.86 16.15 25.25
N GLN A 30 6.99 15.21 24.31
CA GLN A 30 7.55 15.47 22.99
C GLN A 30 6.45 15.92 22.03
N GLN A 31 6.80 16.80 21.09
CA GLN A 31 5.95 17.14 19.96
C GLN A 31 6.02 16.00 18.93
N VAL A 32 5.02 15.14 18.92
CA VAL A 32 5.00 13.98 18.01
C VAL A 32 3.96 14.20 16.93
N VAL A 33 4.33 13.94 15.68
CA VAL A 33 3.40 13.85 14.55
C VAL A 33 3.34 12.39 14.11
N LEU A 34 2.14 11.86 13.94
CA LEU A 34 1.89 10.55 13.39
C LEU A 34 1.41 10.69 11.95
N ILE A 35 2.11 10.02 11.03
CA ILE A 35 1.71 9.88 9.63
C ILE A 35 1.18 8.46 9.47
N GLU A 36 -0.12 8.34 9.28
CA GLU A 36 -0.79 7.07 8.99
C GLU A 36 -1.05 6.97 7.50
N ASN A 37 -0.61 5.86 6.89
CA ASN A 37 -0.97 5.50 5.54
C ASN A 37 -1.84 4.25 5.58
N GLU A 38 -3.13 4.44 5.38
CA GLU A 38 -4.07 3.34 5.29
C GLU A 38 -4.34 2.96 3.84
N PHE A 39 -4.27 1.66 3.57
CA PHE A 39 -4.67 1.11 2.30
C PHE A 39 -6.20 1.16 2.19
N GLY A 40 -6.72 1.97 1.23
CA GLY A 40 -8.15 2.14 0.99
C GLY A 40 -8.59 3.61 1.05
N GLU A 41 -9.69 3.92 0.37
CA GLU A 41 -10.23 5.29 0.22
C GLU A 41 -10.87 5.87 1.50
N ILE A 42 -11.02 5.07 2.56
CA ILE A 42 -11.80 5.46 3.75
C ILE A 42 -10.96 5.30 5.02
N GLY A 43 -10.44 6.40 5.53
CA GLY A 43 -9.75 6.47 6.82
C GLY A 43 -10.72 6.23 8.00
N ILE A 44 -10.48 5.18 8.77
CA ILE A 44 -11.33 4.83 9.94
C ILE A 44 -10.56 5.02 11.26
N ASP A 45 -9.23 4.97 11.26
CA ASP A 45 -8.42 4.91 12.49
C ASP A 45 -8.08 6.27 13.11
N GLY A 46 -8.16 7.38 12.36
CA GLY A 46 -7.79 8.73 12.84
C GLY A 46 -8.60 9.26 14.05
N GLY A 47 -9.74 8.66 14.38
CA GLY A 47 -10.55 9.05 15.52
C GLY A 47 -9.96 8.68 16.89
N PHE A 48 -9.22 7.59 16.98
CA PHE A 48 -8.79 7.03 18.28
C PHE A 48 -7.58 7.72 18.92
N LEU A 49 -6.79 8.47 18.16
CA LEU A 49 -5.55 9.11 18.63
C LEU A 49 -5.70 10.62 18.86
N LYS A 50 -6.76 11.24 18.32
CA LYS A 50 -7.05 12.68 18.49
C LYS A 50 -7.26 13.09 19.95
N ASP A 51 -7.77 12.16 20.77
CA ASP A 51 -8.00 12.43 22.19
C ASP A 51 -6.71 12.54 23.04
N ALA A 52 -5.57 12.12 22.48
CA ALA A 52 -4.27 12.18 23.16
C ALA A 52 -3.51 13.50 22.94
N GLY A 53 -4.06 14.45 22.19
CA GLY A 53 -3.41 15.74 21.88
C GLY A 53 -2.25 15.61 20.89
N ILE A 54 -2.26 14.57 20.07
CA ILE A 54 -1.25 14.27 19.08
C ILE A 54 -1.78 14.74 17.73
N GLU A 55 -0.92 15.44 16.98
CA GLU A 55 -1.27 15.82 15.60
C GLU A 55 -1.17 14.59 14.70
N ILE A 56 -2.29 14.25 14.07
CA ILE A 56 -2.39 13.13 13.14
C ILE A 56 -2.54 13.70 11.74
N LYS A 57 -1.65 13.29 10.84
CA LYS A 57 -1.80 13.55 9.41
C LYS A 57 -2.13 12.23 8.71
N GLU A 58 -3.38 12.08 8.30
CA GLU A 58 -3.82 10.98 7.45
C GLU A 58 -3.39 11.28 6.01
N MET A 59 -2.74 10.31 5.36
CA MET A 59 -2.43 10.37 3.93
C MET A 59 -3.32 9.39 3.19
N ASN A 60 -4.39 9.91 2.58
CA ASN A 60 -5.47 9.11 1.99
C ASN A 60 -5.28 8.79 0.49
N SER A 61 -4.12 9.08 -0.10
CA SER A 61 -3.91 8.94 -1.55
C SER A 61 -2.86 7.89 -1.87
N GLY A 62 -3.29 6.63 -2.03
CA GLY A 62 -2.43 5.54 -2.51
C GLY A 62 -1.37 5.05 -1.51
N CYS A 63 -0.69 3.96 -1.84
CA CYS A 63 0.47 3.50 -1.06
C CYS A 63 1.61 4.52 -1.11
N ILE A 64 2.32 4.74 0.01
CA ILE A 64 3.58 5.52 0.05
C ILE A 64 4.57 5.01 -1.01
N CYS A 65 4.50 3.73 -1.37
CA CYS A 65 5.37 3.08 -2.34
C CYS A 65 5.02 3.37 -3.80
N CYS A 66 3.76 3.62 -4.18
CA CYS A 66 3.35 3.61 -5.59
C CYS A 66 3.19 4.98 -6.26
N SER A 67 2.82 6.02 -5.52
CA SER A 67 2.52 7.33 -6.13
C SER A 67 3.26 8.52 -5.53
N LEU A 68 4.18 8.31 -4.58
CA LEU A 68 4.57 9.39 -3.66
C LEU A 68 6.06 9.71 -3.52
N VAL A 69 6.93 9.24 -4.41
CA VAL A 69 8.35 9.67 -4.30
C VAL A 69 8.48 11.20 -4.40
N GLY A 70 7.61 11.87 -5.17
CA GLY A 70 7.54 13.33 -5.25
C GLY A 70 6.74 13.98 -4.12
N ASP A 71 5.55 13.46 -3.82
CA ASP A 71 4.61 14.06 -2.88
C ASP A 71 4.97 13.79 -1.40
N PHE A 72 5.64 12.67 -1.12
CA PHE A 72 6.04 12.31 0.24
C PHE A 72 7.06 13.28 0.84
N GLY A 73 8.04 13.71 0.05
CA GLY A 73 9.00 14.73 0.47
C GLY A 73 8.34 16.06 0.78
N VAL A 74 7.38 16.48 -0.05
CA VAL A 74 6.57 17.68 0.19
C VAL A 74 5.77 17.54 1.47
N ALA A 75 5.12 16.40 1.69
CA ALA A 75 4.34 16.13 2.89
C ALA A 75 5.18 16.12 4.17
N LEU A 76 6.37 15.50 4.15
CA LEU A 76 7.31 15.54 5.27
C LEU A 76 7.75 16.98 5.58
N LYS A 77 8.08 17.75 4.56
CA LYS A 77 8.46 19.16 4.71
C LYS A 77 7.32 20.00 5.31
N GLU A 78 6.10 19.86 4.81
CA GLU A 78 4.93 20.53 5.39
C GLU A 78 4.72 20.19 6.86
N VAL A 79 4.93 18.92 7.25
CA VAL A 79 4.81 18.48 8.65
C VAL A 79 5.84 19.19 9.52
N VAL A 80 7.10 19.26 9.07
CA VAL A 80 8.17 19.92 9.82
C VAL A 80 7.93 21.43 9.92
N ASP A 81 7.63 22.08 8.80
CA ASP A 81 7.41 23.52 8.73
C ASP A 81 6.21 23.99 9.57
N LYS A 82 5.15 23.17 9.61
CA LYS A 82 3.90 23.51 10.31
C LYS A 82 3.92 23.18 11.80
N TYR A 83 4.46 22.01 12.15
CA TYR A 83 4.32 21.46 13.50
C TYR A 83 5.60 21.49 14.32
N HIS A 84 6.77 21.69 13.68
CA HIS A 84 8.09 21.68 14.34
C HIS A 84 8.27 20.49 15.29
N PRO A 85 8.05 19.25 14.82
CA PRO A 85 8.04 18.09 15.70
C PRO A 85 9.42 17.75 16.24
N ASP A 86 9.47 17.17 17.44
CA ASP A 86 10.64 16.49 17.96
C ASP A 86 10.81 15.11 17.29
N ARG A 87 9.65 14.53 16.88
CA ARG A 87 9.57 13.17 16.35
C ARG A 87 8.41 13.01 15.36
N VAL A 88 8.67 12.28 14.29
CA VAL A 88 7.66 11.81 13.34
C VAL A 88 7.58 10.29 13.43
N ILE A 89 6.39 9.75 13.65
CA ILE A 89 6.12 8.32 13.56
C ILE A 89 5.40 8.07 12.24
N ILE A 90 5.88 7.11 11.46
CA ILE A 90 5.25 6.69 10.21
C ILE A 90 4.68 5.28 10.43
N GLU A 91 3.37 5.12 10.31
CA GLU A 91 2.69 3.84 10.23
C GLU A 91 2.31 3.57 8.77
N PRO A 92 3.12 2.81 8.02
CA PRO A 92 2.78 2.48 6.65
C PRO A 92 1.64 1.48 6.59
N SER A 93 1.02 1.35 5.41
CA SER A 93 0.03 0.32 5.14
C SER A 93 0.53 -1.07 5.55
N GLY A 94 -0.34 -1.87 6.14
CA GLY A 94 0.00 -3.23 6.58
C GLY A 94 0.35 -4.19 5.44
N VAL A 95 0.14 -3.80 4.19
CA VAL A 95 0.51 -4.56 2.99
C VAL A 95 1.68 -3.95 2.23
N GLY A 96 2.22 -2.80 2.67
CA GLY A 96 3.36 -2.12 2.04
C GLY A 96 4.69 -2.81 2.32
N LYS A 97 5.65 -2.66 1.41
CA LYS A 97 7.06 -3.04 1.62
C LYS A 97 7.74 -2.03 2.54
N LEU A 98 8.42 -2.50 3.56
CA LEU A 98 9.15 -1.63 4.49
C LEU A 98 10.36 -0.97 3.81
N SER A 99 11.05 -1.69 2.91
CA SER A 99 12.19 -1.16 2.16
C SER A 99 11.82 0.10 1.37
N ASP A 100 10.64 0.13 0.73
CA ASP A 100 10.20 1.27 -0.06
C ASP A 100 9.96 2.51 0.80
N VAL A 101 9.39 2.30 2.00
CA VAL A 101 9.17 3.38 2.96
C VAL A 101 10.49 3.92 3.49
N ILE A 102 11.46 3.04 3.80
CA ILE A 102 12.81 3.42 4.22
C ILE A 102 13.48 4.25 3.11
N ARG A 103 13.45 3.78 1.86
CA ARG A 103 14.01 4.48 0.70
C ARG A 103 13.39 5.87 0.52
N ALA A 104 12.06 5.96 0.60
CA ALA A 104 11.34 7.22 0.49
C ALA A 104 11.71 8.20 1.60
N VAL A 105 11.86 7.72 2.83
CA VAL A 105 12.31 8.54 3.97
C VAL A 105 13.74 9.02 3.76
N GLU A 106 14.67 8.15 3.42
CA GLU A 106 16.08 8.50 3.25
C GLU A 106 16.31 9.52 2.14
N LYS A 107 15.64 9.34 1.01
CA LYS A 107 15.70 10.27 -0.12
C LYS A 107 15.24 11.69 0.26
N ASN A 108 14.31 11.83 1.19
CA ASN A 108 13.64 13.09 1.52
C ASN A 108 14.01 13.68 2.90
N ALA A 109 14.49 12.88 3.83
CA ALA A 109 14.70 13.29 5.23
C ALA A 109 15.70 14.44 5.36
N GLY A 110 16.82 14.39 4.66
CA GLY A 110 17.86 15.44 4.72
C GLY A 110 17.37 16.81 4.28
N ALA A 111 16.52 16.87 3.26
CA ALA A 111 15.93 18.12 2.77
C ALA A 111 14.88 18.72 3.74
N ALA A 112 14.31 17.87 4.60
CA ALA A 112 13.28 18.26 5.58
C ALA A 112 13.84 18.44 7.01
N ASP A 113 15.16 18.43 7.24
CA ASP A 113 15.80 18.45 8.57
C ASP A 113 15.32 17.30 9.50
N LEU A 114 15.13 16.14 8.91
CA LEU A 114 14.72 14.88 9.55
C LEU A 114 15.83 13.84 9.48
N GLU A 115 15.81 12.86 10.39
CA GLU A 115 16.73 11.74 10.42
C GLU A 115 15.99 10.44 10.67
N LEU A 116 16.24 9.42 9.83
CA LEU A 116 15.70 8.08 10.06
C LEU A 116 16.34 7.50 11.31
N ASN A 117 15.54 7.29 12.36
CA ASN A 117 15.99 6.87 13.67
C ASN A 117 15.77 5.37 13.91
N SER A 118 14.61 4.83 13.51
CA SER A 118 14.33 3.40 13.63
C SER A 118 13.37 2.89 12.55
N ALA A 119 13.54 1.60 12.19
CA ALA A 119 12.60 0.84 11.36
C ALA A 119 12.24 -0.45 12.11
N THR A 120 10.99 -0.55 12.52
CA THR A 120 10.50 -1.62 13.39
C THR A 120 9.34 -2.33 12.73
N THR A 121 9.36 -3.68 12.74
CA THR A 121 8.26 -4.52 12.25
C THR A 121 7.57 -5.25 13.39
N VAL A 122 6.26 -5.13 13.47
CA VAL A 122 5.42 -5.89 14.42
C VAL A 122 4.95 -7.18 13.76
N VAL A 123 5.21 -8.32 14.38
CA VAL A 123 4.87 -9.64 13.85
C VAL A 123 3.92 -10.37 14.79
N ASP A 124 2.72 -10.70 14.32
CA ASP A 124 1.76 -11.57 15.00
C ASP A 124 2.26 -13.03 14.95
N VAL A 125 2.69 -13.57 16.10
CA VAL A 125 3.23 -14.95 16.19
C VAL A 125 2.22 -16.01 15.79
N THR A 126 0.92 -15.71 15.89
CA THR A 126 -0.14 -16.68 15.58
C THR A 126 -0.37 -16.83 14.07
N LYS A 127 0.07 -15.85 13.26
CA LYS A 127 -0.22 -15.74 11.82
C LYS A 127 1.02 -15.68 10.93
N ALA A 128 2.22 -15.52 11.48
CA ALA A 128 3.46 -15.32 10.73
C ALA A 128 3.66 -16.33 9.58
N LYS A 129 3.46 -17.63 9.85
CA LYS A 129 3.58 -18.70 8.84
C LYS A 129 2.53 -18.58 7.72
N ILE A 130 1.31 -18.22 8.07
CA ILE A 130 0.20 -18.06 7.11
C ILE A 130 0.47 -16.87 6.21
N TYR A 131 0.95 -15.76 6.77
CA TYR A 131 1.28 -14.56 6.00
C TYR A 131 2.48 -14.79 5.09
N LEU A 132 3.53 -15.46 5.56
CA LEU A 132 4.66 -15.83 4.70
C LEU A 132 4.23 -16.72 3.53
N LYS A 133 3.33 -17.69 3.78
CA LYS A 133 2.87 -18.61 2.73
C LYS A 133 2.01 -17.90 1.68
N ASN A 134 1.11 -17.02 2.09
CA ASN A 134 0.09 -16.45 1.22
C ASN A 134 0.53 -15.10 0.61
N PHE A 135 1.39 -14.35 1.31
CA PHE A 135 1.80 -12.98 0.97
C PHE A 135 3.30 -12.80 1.19
N GLY A 136 4.07 -13.83 0.78
CA GLY A 136 5.48 -13.96 1.09
C GLY A 136 6.32 -12.75 0.74
N GLU A 137 6.11 -12.16 -0.41
CA GLU A 137 6.85 -10.99 -0.88
C GLU A 137 6.78 -9.82 0.11
N PHE A 138 5.58 -9.42 0.49
CA PHE A 138 5.38 -8.27 1.38
C PHE A 138 5.78 -8.58 2.83
N PHE A 139 5.31 -9.72 3.36
CA PHE A 139 5.65 -10.11 4.72
C PHE A 139 7.16 -10.33 4.89
N LYS A 140 7.80 -10.99 3.92
CA LYS A 140 9.24 -11.22 3.90
C LYS A 140 10.01 -9.90 3.90
N ASN A 141 9.67 -8.98 3.01
CA ASN A 141 10.29 -7.66 2.94
C ASN A 141 10.16 -6.88 4.26
N GLN A 142 8.97 -6.88 4.89
CA GLN A 142 8.77 -6.23 6.18
C GLN A 142 9.67 -6.79 7.28
N VAL A 143 9.96 -8.11 7.25
CA VAL A 143 10.86 -8.76 8.22
C VAL A 143 12.32 -8.50 7.87
N GLU A 144 12.71 -8.62 6.61
CA GLU A 144 14.10 -8.47 6.15
C GLU A 144 14.63 -7.05 6.32
N ALA A 145 13.82 -6.03 6.01
CA ALA A 145 14.21 -4.63 6.10
C ALA A 145 14.15 -4.04 7.52
N ALA A 146 13.64 -4.79 8.51
CA ALA A 146 13.49 -4.30 9.86
C ALA A 146 14.82 -4.33 10.65
N GLY A 147 15.17 -3.23 11.31
CA GLY A 147 16.21 -3.22 12.33
C GLY A 147 15.75 -3.88 13.63
N THR A 148 14.51 -3.63 14.04
CA THR A 148 13.90 -4.23 15.22
C THR A 148 12.61 -4.97 14.85
N ILE A 149 12.39 -6.14 15.43
CA ILE A 149 11.16 -6.92 15.25
C ILE A 149 10.52 -7.14 16.63
N ILE A 150 9.24 -6.86 16.74
CA ILE A 150 8.47 -7.01 17.97
C ILE A 150 7.44 -8.11 17.77
N LEU A 151 7.53 -9.17 18.57
CA LEU A 151 6.53 -10.24 18.59
C LEU A 151 5.27 -9.76 19.32
N SER A 152 4.13 -9.86 18.69
CA SER A 152 2.83 -9.49 19.23
C SER A 152 1.90 -10.70 19.41
N ARG A 153 0.76 -10.47 20.07
CA ARG A 153 -0.27 -11.50 20.36
C ARG A 153 0.24 -12.70 21.17
N MET A 154 1.38 -12.56 21.86
CA MET A 154 2.00 -13.62 22.65
C MET A 154 1.20 -13.99 23.91
N ASP A 155 0.34 -13.12 24.37
CA ASP A 155 -0.57 -13.29 25.50
C ASP A 155 -1.89 -13.99 25.17
N THR A 156 -2.12 -14.29 23.88
CA THR A 156 -3.36 -14.91 23.43
C THR A 156 -3.33 -16.45 23.59
N PRO A 157 -4.47 -17.12 23.82
CA PRO A 157 -4.53 -18.58 23.88
C PRO A 157 -4.08 -19.29 22.59
N LYS A 158 -4.05 -18.56 21.47
CA LYS A 158 -3.57 -19.07 20.17
C LYS A 158 -2.04 -19.07 20.05
N ALA A 159 -1.31 -18.29 20.87
CA ALA A 159 0.14 -18.19 20.89
C ALA A 159 0.76 -19.31 21.74
N THR A 160 0.70 -20.54 21.25
CA THR A 160 1.40 -21.65 21.92
C THR A 160 2.92 -21.48 21.82
N ASP A 161 3.68 -22.03 22.76
CA ASP A 161 5.15 -21.99 22.73
C ASP A 161 5.71 -22.45 21.39
N ALA A 162 5.13 -23.50 20.79
CA ALA A 162 5.53 -24.00 19.49
C ALA A 162 5.30 -22.96 18.36
N LYS A 163 4.23 -22.17 18.40
CA LYS A 163 4.01 -21.10 17.41
C LYS A 163 4.96 -19.93 17.59
N VAL A 164 5.27 -19.60 18.83
CA VAL A 164 6.26 -18.55 19.15
C VAL A 164 7.64 -18.97 18.65
N GLU A 165 8.06 -20.22 18.93
CA GLU A 165 9.33 -20.78 18.45
C GLU A 165 9.36 -20.85 16.91
N GLU A 166 8.27 -21.28 16.26
CA GLU A 166 8.17 -21.32 14.80
C GLU A 166 8.28 -19.92 14.18
N ALA A 167 7.57 -18.93 14.72
CA ALA A 167 7.68 -17.54 14.28
C ALA A 167 9.08 -16.96 14.48
N LEU A 168 9.72 -17.24 15.62
CA LEU A 168 11.08 -16.79 15.90
C LEU A 168 12.10 -17.44 14.96
N ALA A 169 11.97 -18.74 14.68
CA ALA A 169 12.85 -19.43 13.74
C ALA A 169 12.72 -18.85 12.33
N LEU A 170 11.50 -18.61 11.87
CA LEU A 170 11.21 -18.00 10.58
C LEU A 170 11.81 -16.58 10.49
N ILE A 171 11.63 -15.76 11.51
CA ILE A 171 12.20 -14.40 11.56
C ILE A 171 13.75 -14.47 11.51
N ARG A 172 14.36 -15.39 12.23
CA ARG A 172 15.83 -15.53 12.24
C ARG A 172 16.39 -16.06 10.92
N GLU A 173 15.61 -16.86 10.20
CA GLU A 173 15.97 -17.30 8.84
C GLU A 173 15.97 -16.12 7.87
N LEU A 174 14.92 -15.27 7.92
CA LEU A 174 14.77 -14.11 7.05
C LEU A 174 15.69 -12.95 7.43
N ASN A 175 15.82 -12.67 8.73
CA ASN A 175 16.62 -11.57 9.24
C ASN A 175 17.41 -11.97 10.49
N PRO A 176 18.62 -12.52 10.31
CA PRO A 176 19.49 -12.90 11.44
C PRO A 176 20.04 -11.70 12.21
N LYS A 177 20.06 -10.50 11.60
CA LYS A 177 20.66 -9.29 12.18
C LYS A 177 19.69 -8.51 13.08
N ALA A 178 18.39 -8.59 12.84
CA ALA A 178 17.40 -7.81 13.58
C ALA A 178 17.44 -8.08 15.09
N THR A 179 17.23 -7.02 15.86
CA THR A 179 16.94 -7.17 17.29
C THR A 179 15.50 -7.62 17.46
N VAL A 180 15.26 -8.75 18.14
CA VAL A 180 13.92 -9.28 18.33
C VAL A 180 13.47 -9.13 19.78
N ILE A 181 12.35 -8.42 19.99
CA ILE A 181 11.69 -8.32 21.29
C ILE A 181 10.70 -9.47 21.41
N THR A 182 11.02 -10.43 22.28
CA THR A 182 10.24 -11.64 22.54
C THR A 182 9.42 -11.59 23.83
N THR A 183 9.53 -10.49 24.59
CA THR A 183 8.69 -10.26 25.78
C THR A 183 7.42 -9.54 25.35
N PRO A 184 6.23 -9.96 25.80
CA PRO A 184 4.99 -9.24 25.52
C PRO A 184 5.14 -7.75 25.83
N VAL A 185 4.75 -6.90 24.86
CA VAL A 185 4.96 -5.45 24.94
C VAL A 185 4.24 -4.84 26.15
N GLU A 186 3.15 -5.45 26.59
CA GLU A 186 2.38 -5.05 27.78
C GLU A 186 3.21 -5.16 29.08
N GLN A 187 4.14 -6.10 29.13
CA GLN A 187 5.04 -6.34 30.28
C GLN A 187 6.27 -5.43 30.28
N LEU A 188 6.54 -4.74 29.18
CA LEU A 188 7.67 -3.81 29.04
C LEU A 188 7.19 -2.37 29.24
N SER A 189 8.06 -1.52 29.79
CA SER A 189 7.80 -0.07 29.73
C SER A 189 7.97 0.44 28.29
N GLY A 190 7.16 1.41 27.88
CA GLY A 190 7.29 2.03 26.55
C GLY A 190 8.69 2.60 26.31
N LYS A 191 9.33 3.13 27.38
CA LYS A 191 10.72 3.59 27.31
C LYS A 191 11.69 2.45 26.95
N LYS A 192 11.55 1.26 27.56
CA LYS A 192 12.43 0.13 27.25
C LYS A 192 12.28 -0.33 25.79
N VAL A 193 11.04 -0.31 25.30
CA VAL A 193 10.75 -0.63 23.89
C VAL A 193 11.40 0.40 22.98
N LEU A 194 11.20 1.69 23.24
CA LEU A 194 11.76 2.79 22.44
C LEU A 194 13.30 2.75 22.45
N ASP A 195 13.93 2.60 23.62
CA ASP A 195 15.40 2.51 23.75
C ASP A 195 15.96 1.32 22.92
N THR A 196 15.19 0.22 22.82
CA THR A 196 15.59 -0.94 22.02
C THR A 196 15.46 -0.65 20.52
N MET A 197 14.38 0.02 20.10
CA MET A 197 14.18 0.42 18.70
C MET A 197 15.28 1.39 18.23
N GLU A 198 15.61 2.40 19.02
CA GLU A 198 16.61 3.42 18.70
C GLU A 198 18.07 2.90 18.73
N GLY A 199 18.33 1.84 19.46
CA GLY A 199 19.67 1.27 19.62
C GLY A 199 20.18 0.43 18.44
N VAL A 200 19.38 0.23 17.42
CA VAL A 200 19.65 -0.69 16.32
C VAL A 200 19.93 0.06 15.03
N LYS A 201 21.07 -0.24 14.38
CA LYS A 201 21.36 0.29 13.04
C LYS A 201 20.49 -0.41 12.00
N ILE A 202 19.89 0.37 11.13
CA ILE A 202 19.14 -0.12 9.99
C ILE A 202 20.15 -0.57 8.92
N ASP A 203 19.93 -1.75 8.34
CA ASP A 203 20.76 -2.25 7.25
C ASP A 203 20.22 -1.71 5.92
N LEU A 204 20.86 -0.70 5.39
CA LEU A 204 20.43 -0.02 4.17
C LEU A 204 20.82 -0.79 2.89
N SER A 205 21.69 -1.81 2.99
CA SER A 205 22.11 -2.58 1.82
C SER A 205 20.94 -3.31 1.12
N LEU A 206 19.84 -3.55 1.82
CA LEU A 206 18.61 -4.12 1.25
C LEU A 206 17.72 -3.08 0.53
N VAL A 207 18.13 -1.81 0.57
CA VAL A 207 17.39 -0.68 0.01
C VAL A 207 18.05 -0.15 -1.27
N GLU A 208 19.34 -0.44 -1.47
CA GLU A 208 20.18 0.11 -2.55
C GLU A 208 20.10 -0.65 -3.88
N ASP A 209 19.58 -1.88 -3.91
CA ASP A 209 19.74 -2.79 -5.06
C ASP A 209 18.77 -2.56 -6.24
N ASP A 210 17.82 -1.62 -6.17
CA ASP A 210 16.81 -1.44 -7.23
C ASP A 210 17.01 -0.19 -8.14
N ASP A 211 18.07 0.60 -7.93
CA ASP A 211 18.26 1.88 -8.67
C ASP A 211 19.09 1.75 -9.97
N GLU A 212 19.53 0.55 -10.40
CA GLU A 212 20.43 0.41 -11.58
C GLU A 212 19.72 0.35 -12.95
N ASP A 213 18.39 0.37 -13.04
CA ASP A 213 17.67 0.21 -14.33
C ASP A 213 17.01 1.52 -14.87
N GLU A 214 17.29 2.71 -14.32
CA GLU A 214 17.02 3.94 -15.05
C GLU A 214 18.16 4.25 -16.04
N GLU A 215 18.39 3.38 -17.02
CA GLU A 215 19.14 3.76 -18.22
C GLU A 215 18.38 4.89 -18.92
N GLU A 216 19.00 6.06 -18.89
CA GLU A 216 18.63 7.22 -19.72
C GLU A 216 18.47 6.74 -21.17
N HIS A 217 17.26 6.58 -21.66
CA HIS A 217 17.01 6.54 -23.09
C HIS A 217 17.32 7.90 -23.67
N GLU A 218 18.62 8.14 -23.96
CA GLU A 218 19.03 9.22 -24.85
C GLU A 218 18.30 9.01 -26.18
N HIS A 219 17.31 9.85 -26.42
CA HIS A 219 16.74 9.99 -27.75
C HIS A 219 17.80 10.53 -28.68
N HIS A 220 18.47 9.64 -29.41
CA HIS A 220 19.26 10.03 -30.56
C HIS A 220 18.34 10.67 -31.58
N HIS A 221 18.37 11.99 -31.64
CA HIS A 221 17.91 12.73 -32.80
C HIS A 221 18.84 12.36 -33.96
N HIS A 222 18.32 11.58 -34.90
CA HIS A 222 18.94 11.43 -36.19
C HIS A 222 18.71 12.73 -36.95
N ASP A 223 19.74 13.57 -37.02
CA ASP A 223 19.83 14.65 -37.99
C ASP A 223 19.90 13.98 -39.37
N HIS A 224 18.86 14.17 -40.15
CA HIS A 224 18.90 13.87 -41.56
C HIS A 224 19.55 15.02 -42.28
N ASP A 225 20.79 14.78 -42.76
CA ASP A 225 21.48 15.65 -43.69
C ASP A 225 20.60 15.77 -44.96
N GLU A 226 20.31 17.05 -45.31
CA GLU A 226 19.63 17.44 -46.51
C GLU A 226 20.57 17.26 -47.69
N ASP A 227 20.37 16.27 -48.52
CA ASP A 227 20.94 16.21 -49.86
C ASP A 227 20.12 17.04 -50.84
N GLU A 228 20.76 18.04 -51.40
CA GLU A 228 20.29 18.94 -52.44
C GLU A 228 19.85 18.17 -53.69
N HIS A 229 18.62 18.31 -54.11
CA HIS A 229 18.23 18.09 -55.51
C HIS A 229 17.50 19.31 -56.06
N ASP A 230 18.26 20.06 -56.90
CA ASP A 230 17.73 20.98 -57.89
C ASP A 230 16.72 20.34 -58.82
N HIS A 231 15.56 20.91 -58.99
CA HIS A 231 14.89 21.00 -60.29
C HIS A 231 13.77 22.03 -60.35
N CYS A 232 14.04 23.03 -61.17
CA CYS A 232 13.21 23.74 -62.17
C CYS A 232 11.76 24.09 -61.80
N GLY A 233 11.60 25.38 -61.88
CA GLY A 233 10.41 26.19 -61.75
C GLY A 233 9.27 25.93 -62.75
N HIS A 234 8.12 26.43 -62.38
CA HIS A 234 7.16 27.10 -63.27
C HIS A 234 6.25 28.05 -62.48
N HIS A 235 6.08 29.19 -63.08
CA HIS A 235 5.31 30.37 -62.71
C HIS A 235 3.80 30.16 -62.70
N HIS A 236 3.17 31.15 -62.10
CA HIS A 236 1.79 31.67 -62.17
C HIS A 236 0.97 31.37 -60.90
N GLY A 237 0.33 32.28 -60.30
CA GLY A 237 -0.08 33.67 -60.58
C GLY A 237 -1.11 34.01 -59.51
N ASP A 238 -1.15 35.25 -59.20
CA ASP A 238 -1.99 35.92 -58.21
C ASP A 238 -3.46 35.58 -58.31
N HIS A 239 -4.17 35.58 -57.18
CA HIS A 239 -5.43 36.32 -57.04
C HIS A 239 -5.95 36.35 -55.60
N ASP A 240 -6.39 37.55 -55.29
CA ASP A 240 -6.92 38.22 -54.14
C ASP A 240 -8.11 37.57 -53.44
N GLU A 241 -8.19 37.88 -52.15
CA GLU A 241 -9.32 38.35 -51.32
C GLU A 241 -10.70 37.67 -51.51
N ASP A 242 -11.29 37.21 -50.41
CA ASP A 242 -12.40 37.91 -49.75
C ASP A 242 -12.98 37.06 -48.60
N GLU A 243 -13.38 37.81 -47.61
CA GLU A 243 -14.16 37.41 -46.43
C GLU A 243 -15.47 36.76 -46.80
N HIS A 244 -16.02 35.87 -45.94
CA HIS A 244 -17.39 35.97 -45.44
C HIS A 244 -17.71 34.94 -44.36
N ASP A 245 -18.34 35.51 -43.35
CA ASP A 245 -19.11 34.90 -42.26
C ASP A 245 -20.22 33.96 -42.70
N HIS A 246 -20.66 33.15 -41.79
CA HIS A 246 -22.00 32.78 -41.34
C HIS A 246 -22.32 31.31 -41.16
N CYS A 247 -22.63 31.03 -39.90
CA CYS A 247 -23.85 30.39 -39.37
C CYS A 247 -24.42 29.08 -39.97
N GLY A 248 -24.57 28.15 -39.06
CA GLY A 248 -25.95 27.63 -38.87
C GLY A 248 -26.24 26.20 -39.24
N HIS A 249 -26.50 25.44 -38.21
CA HIS A 249 -27.66 24.51 -38.08
C HIS A 249 -27.78 23.19 -38.87
N HIS A 250 -28.11 22.23 -38.08
CA HIS A 250 -29.14 21.17 -38.17
C HIS A 250 -28.74 19.75 -38.57
N HIS A 251 -29.02 18.87 -37.59
CA HIS A 251 -29.77 17.60 -37.61
C HIS A 251 -29.61 16.64 -38.80
N GLY A 252 -29.48 15.39 -38.44
CA GLY A 252 -29.88 14.27 -39.28
C GLY A 252 -29.39 12.93 -38.76
N ASP A 253 -30.32 12.23 -38.09
CA ASP A 253 -30.30 10.80 -37.88
C ASP A 253 -30.20 10.09 -39.23
N HIS A 254 -29.54 8.93 -39.25
CA HIS A 254 -29.98 7.74 -39.98
C HIS A 254 -29.01 6.57 -39.75
N ASP A 255 -29.56 5.54 -39.15
CA ASP A 255 -29.74 4.13 -39.50
C ASP A 255 -28.57 3.35 -40.11
N GLU A 256 -28.34 2.26 -39.42
CA GLU A 256 -28.02 0.88 -39.78
C GLU A 256 -27.60 0.63 -41.24
N ASP A 257 -26.49 -0.08 -41.42
CA ASP A 257 -26.43 -1.23 -42.33
C ASP A 257 -25.20 -2.13 -42.03
N GLU A 258 -25.53 -3.41 -41.94
CA GLU A 258 -24.65 -4.56 -41.88
C GLU A 258 -23.81 -4.69 -43.16
N HIS A 259 -22.56 -5.11 -43.07
CA HIS A 259 -21.92 -5.86 -44.14
C HIS A 259 -20.95 -6.93 -43.64
N ASP A 260 -21.27 -8.12 -44.09
CA ASP A 260 -20.59 -9.41 -44.03
C ASP A 260 -19.15 -9.44 -44.59
N HIS A 261 -18.39 -10.38 -44.01
CA HIS A 261 -17.40 -11.30 -44.55
C HIS A 261 -16.40 -10.83 -45.63
N CYS A 262 -15.12 -11.08 -45.30
CA CYS A 262 -14.21 -11.78 -46.23
C CYS A 262 -13.08 -12.53 -45.45
N ASP A 263 -13.20 -13.85 -45.49
CA ASP A 263 -12.10 -14.79 -45.20
C ASP A 263 -11.01 -14.66 -46.28
N HIS A 264 -9.79 -14.56 -45.85
CA HIS A 264 -8.65 -14.93 -46.71
C HIS A 264 -7.73 -15.90 -45.97
N HIS A 265 -7.88 -17.16 -46.33
CA HIS A 265 -6.88 -18.22 -46.21
C HIS A 265 -5.68 -17.90 -47.09
N HIS A 266 -4.47 -17.96 -46.53
CA HIS A 266 -3.24 -18.24 -47.24
C HIS A 266 -2.50 -19.35 -46.55
N ASP A 267 -2.56 -20.52 -47.19
CA ASP A 267 -1.62 -21.62 -47.03
C ASP A 267 -0.28 -21.20 -47.65
N HIS A 268 0.82 -21.38 -46.95
CA HIS A 268 2.13 -21.51 -47.55
C HIS A 268 2.95 -22.54 -46.81
N ASP A 269 3.45 -23.46 -47.69
CA ASP A 269 4.17 -24.68 -47.46
C ASP A 269 5.51 -24.48 -46.74
N GLU A 270 5.89 -25.57 -46.09
CA GLU A 270 7.16 -25.85 -45.40
C GLU A 270 8.34 -25.77 -46.38
N GLU A 271 9.44 -25.14 -45.98
CA GLU A 271 10.80 -25.64 -46.23
C GLU A 271 11.74 -25.21 -45.09
N GLY A 272 12.41 -26.20 -44.52
CA GLY A 272 13.25 -26.09 -43.36
C GLY A 272 14.57 -25.40 -43.60
N HIS A 273 15.00 -24.62 -42.62
CA HIS A 273 16.42 -24.31 -42.41
C HIS A 273 16.74 -24.47 -40.93
N GLU A 274 17.54 -25.49 -40.63
CA GLU A 274 18.18 -25.70 -39.35
C GLU A 274 19.23 -24.62 -39.13
N HIS A 275 19.03 -23.76 -38.18
CA HIS A 275 20.07 -22.93 -37.58
C HIS A 275 20.30 -23.36 -36.14
N HIS A 276 21.41 -24.06 -35.92
CA HIS A 276 21.95 -24.25 -34.58
C HIS A 276 22.37 -22.91 -34.01
N HIS A 277 21.67 -22.46 -33.00
CA HIS A 277 22.16 -21.44 -32.10
C HIS A 277 22.47 -22.07 -30.75
N ASP A 278 23.76 -22.12 -30.45
CA ASP A 278 24.27 -22.41 -29.12
C ASP A 278 23.70 -21.38 -28.13
N HIS A 279 22.79 -21.83 -27.29
CA HIS A 279 22.29 -21.03 -26.19
C HIS A 279 23.31 -21.01 -25.05
N CYS A 280 24.02 -19.89 -24.94
CA CYS A 280 24.72 -19.50 -23.76
C CYS A 280 23.62 -19.20 -22.69
N GLY A 281 23.49 -20.10 -21.73
CA GLY A 281 22.49 -19.97 -20.63
C GLY A 281 22.92 -18.93 -19.60
N CYS A 282 22.61 -17.69 -19.84
CA CYS A 282 22.57 -16.69 -18.80
C CYS A 282 21.10 -16.62 -18.29
N GLY A 283 20.85 -17.28 -17.17
CA GLY A 283 19.55 -17.20 -16.50
C GLY A 283 19.39 -15.81 -15.89
N HIS A 284 18.83 -14.88 -16.62
CA HIS A 284 18.30 -13.67 -16.03
C HIS A 284 16.99 -14.04 -15.33
N HIS A 285 17.04 -14.16 -14.02
CA HIS A 285 15.85 -14.16 -13.20
C HIS A 285 15.30 -12.73 -13.20
N HIS A 286 14.34 -12.44 -14.06
CA HIS A 286 13.52 -11.25 -13.93
C HIS A 286 12.68 -11.42 -12.68
N HIS A 287 13.07 -10.75 -11.61
CA HIS A 287 12.20 -10.53 -10.47
C HIS A 287 11.13 -9.53 -10.93
N HIS A 288 9.93 -10.03 -11.21
CA HIS A 288 8.77 -9.17 -11.38
C HIS A 288 8.45 -8.56 -9.99
N HIS A 289 8.79 -7.30 -9.80
CA HIS A 289 8.30 -6.53 -8.67
C HIS A 289 6.81 -6.27 -8.91
N HIS A 290 5.96 -6.94 -8.15
CA HIS A 290 4.53 -6.63 -8.15
C HIS A 290 4.30 -5.41 -7.26
N ASP A 291 3.68 -4.38 -7.83
CA ASP A 291 3.20 -3.25 -7.05
C ASP A 291 2.12 -3.72 -6.07
N VAL A 292 2.05 -3.10 -4.90
CA VAL A 292 1.07 -3.44 -3.85
C VAL A 292 -0.35 -3.38 -4.40
N ASP A 293 -0.63 -2.38 -5.26
CA ASP A 293 -1.94 -2.15 -5.88
C ASP A 293 -2.30 -3.20 -6.95
N GLU A 294 -1.32 -3.94 -7.49
CA GLU A 294 -1.57 -5.07 -8.40
C GLU A 294 -2.03 -6.33 -7.65
N VAL A 295 -1.57 -6.50 -6.40
CA VAL A 295 -1.85 -7.72 -5.61
C VAL A 295 -3.02 -7.50 -4.66
N PHE A 296 -3.11 -6.32 -4.07
CA PHE A 296 -4.13 -6.01 -3.08
C PHE A 296 -5.08 -4.93 -3.58
N THR A 297 -6.35 -5.14 -3.32
CA THR A 297 -7.40 -4.18 -3.61
C THR A 297 -8.18 -3.82 -2.36
N SER A 298 -8.74 -2.62 -2.36
CA SER A 298 -9.61 -2.13 -1.30
C SER A 298 -10.99 -1.84 -1.89
N TRP A 299 -12.01 -2.39 -1.26
CA TRP A 299 -13.39 -2.07 -1.55
C TRP A 299 -13.94 -1.22 -0.40
N GLY A 300 -14.26 0.05 -0.69
CA GLY A 300 -14.82 1.01 0.25
C GLY A 300 -16.24 1.43 -0.14
N GLN A 301 -17.15 1.54 0.82
CA GLN A 301 -18.50 2.02 0.59
C GLN A 301 -19.01 2.86 1.77
N GLU A 302 -19.70 3.96 1.46
CA GLU A 302 -20.53 4.67 2.41
C GLU A 302 -21.96 4.13 2.35
N THR A 303 -22.62 4.11 3.51
CA THR A 303 -23.98 3.57 3.60
C THR A 303 -24.82 4.27 4.67
N ILE A 304 -26.09 4.47 4.37
CA ILE A 304 -27.10 4.91 5.33
C ILE A 304 -27.90 3.72 5.89
N ARG A 305 -27.55 2.49 5.47
CA ARG A 305 -28.24 1.28 5.96
C ARG A 305 -27.89 1.04 7.42
N LYS A 306 -28.92 0.68 8.19
CA LYS A 306 -28.76 0.29 9.59
C LYS A 306 -28.64 -1.23 9.71
N TYR A 307 -27.78 -1.65 10.64
CA TYR A 307 -27.46 -3.06 10.88
C TYR A 307 -27.73 -3.45 12.33
N THR A 308 -27.85 -4.74 12.59
CA THR A 308 -27.73 -5.27 13.95
C THR A 308 -26.31 -5.77 14.18
N SER A 309 -25.84 -5.83 15.44
CA SER A 309 -24.52 -6.42 15.77
C SER A 309 -24.42 -7.89 15.34
N ASP A 310 -25.54 -8.64 15.42
CA ASP A 310 -25.60 -10.03 14.97
C ASP A 310 -25.47 -10.14 13.44
N GLU A 311 -26.06 -9.20 12.70
CA GLU A 311 -25.94 -9.15 11.25
C GLU A 311 -24.48 -8.85 10.84
N ILE A 312 -23.83 -7.86 11.45
CA ILE A 312 -22.40 -7.58 11.21
C ILE A 312 -21.55 -8.80 11.57
N SER A 313 -21.76 -9.41 12.72
CA SER A 313 -21.02 -10.63 13.13
C SER A 313 -21.17 -11.77 12.12
N SER A 314 -22.36 -11.92 11.55
CA SER A 314 -22.62 -12.93 10.51
C SER A 314 -21.91 -12.61 9.19
N ILE A 315 -21.86 -11.35 8.80
CA ILE A 315 -21.12 -10.86 7.63
C ILE A 315 -19.62 -11.13 7.79
N LEU A 316 -19.04 -10.74 8.92
CA LEU A 316 -17.60 -10.95 9.19
C LEU A 316 -17.24 -12.44 9.20
N LYS A 317 -18.13 -13.29 9.74
CA LYS A 317 -17.95 -14.74 9.70
C LYS A 317 -18.00 -15.28 8.26
N ALA A 318 -18.88 -14.78 7.41
CA ALA A 318 -18.94 -15.17 6.01
C ALA A 318 -17.67 -14.75 5.25
N LEU A 319 -17.14 -13.56 5.49
CA LEU A 319 -15.87 -13.08 4.91
C LEU A 319 -14.67 -13.94 5.31
N SER A 320 -14.71 -14.59 6.50
CA SER A 320 -13.63 -15.45 7.00
C SER A 320 -13.77 -16.92 6.61
N ALA A 321 -14.92 -17.34 6.03
CA ALA A 321 -15.23 -18.75 5.87
C ALA A 321 -14.48 -19.41 4.70
N ASP A 322 -14.43 -18.72 3.56
CA ASP A 322 -13.82 -19.20 2.32
C ASP A 322 -13.48 -18.03 1.37
N ASN A 323 -12.99 -18.34 0.17
CA ASN A 323 -12.64 -17.35 -0.84
C ASN A 323 -13.82 -16.91 -1.73
N THR A 324 -15.06 -17.07 -1.27
CA THR A 324 -16.26 -16.67 -2.03
C THR A 324 -16.22 -15.18 -2.41
N TYR A 325 -15.66 -14.35 -1.55
CA TYR A 325 -15.57 -12.90 -1.69
C TYR A 325 -14.18 -12.40 -2.14
N GLY A 326 -13.25 -13.30 -2.41
CA GLY A 326 -11.82 -13.08 -2.60
C GLY A 326 -11.03 -13.52 -1.37
N THR A 327 -9.71 -13.34 -1.37
CA THR A 327 -8.87 -13.58 -0.20
C THR A 327 -8.90 -12.36 0.71
N ILE A 328 -9.72 -12.40 1.74
CA ILE A 328 -9.93 -11.28 2.64
C ILE A 328 -8.79 -11.19 3.64
N LEU A 329 -8.16 -10.01 3.74
CA LEU A 329 -7.11 -9.71 4.70
C LEU A 329 -7.61 -8.92 5.89
N ARG A 330 -8.51 -7.96 5.64
CA ARG A 330 -9.10 -7.11 6.66
C ARG A 330 -10.50 -6.66 6.23
N ALA A 331 -11.41 -6.58 7.16
CA ALA A 331 -12.64 -5.82 6.98
C ALA A 331 -12.85 -4.95 8.21
N LYS A 332 -13.13 -3.67 8.00
CA LYS A 332 -13.40 -2.72 9.06
C LYS A 332 -14.54 -1.78 8.68
N GLY A 333 -15.17 -1.20 9.66
CA GLY A 333 -16.23 -0.25 9.40
C GLY A 333 -16.90 0.28 10.65
N MET A 334 -17.75 1.25 10.41
CA MET A 334 -18.64 1.85 11.38
C MET A 334 -19.99 2.08 10.71
N VAL A 335 -21.06 1.61 11.33
CA VAL A 335 -22.42 1.69 10.78
C VAL A 335 -23.42 2.03 11.87
N GLU A 336 -24.52 2.69 11.50
CA GLU A 336 -25.62 2.94 12.44
C GLU A 336 -26.35 1.65 12.77
N GLY A 337 -26.54 1.38 14.05
CA GLY A 337 -27.36 0.26 14.53
C GLY A 337 -28.86 0.53 14.42
N THR A 338 -29.65 -0.55 14.30
CA THR A 338 -31.12 -0.45 14.29
C THR A 338 -31.70 0.04 15.63
N ASP A 339 -30.90 -0.02 16.69
CA ASP A 339 -31.21 0.50 18.03
C ASP A 339 -30.76 1.94 18.26
N GLY A 340 -30.19 2.58 17.22
CA GLY A 340 -29.67 3.96 17.26
C GLY A 340 -28.27 4.10 17.84
N LYS A 341 -27.62 3.00 18.22
CA LYS A 341 -26.23 3.00 18.61
C LYS A 341 -25.34 2.72 17.40
N TRP A 342 -24.13 3.22 17.43
CA TRP A 342 -23.17 2.94 16.36
C TRP A 342 -22.40 1.66 16.63
N ILE A 343 -22.24 0.87 15.58
CA ILE A 343 -21.53 -0.42 15.59
C ILE A 343 -20.23 -0.23 14.85
N TYR A 344 -19.13 -0.43 15.56
CA TYR A 344 -17.78 -0.46 14.99
C TYR A 344 -17.35 -1.91 14.88
N PHE A 345 -16.68 -2.26 13.79
CA PHE A 345 -16.13 -3.58 13.61
C PHE A 345 -14.75 -3.56 12.97
N ASP A 346 -13.93 -4.52 13.33
CA ASP A 346 -12.63 -4.81 12.72
C ASP A 346 -12.45 -6.33 12.66
N MET A 347 -12.02 -6.83 11.51
CA MET A 347 -11.79 -8.24 11.28
C MET A 347 -10.51 -8.44 10.48
N VAL A 348 -9.69 -9.36 10.95
CA VAL A 348 -8.62 -10.02 10.20
C VAL A 348 -8.88 -11.52 10.22
N PRO A 349 -8.29 -12.33 9.31
CA PRO A 349 -8.54 -13.77 9.28
C PRO A 349 -8.47 -14.42 10.67
N GLU A 350 -9.50 -15.17 11.05
CA GLU A 350 -9.70 -15.85 12.33
C GLU A 350 -9.97 -14.94 13.56
N GLU A 351 -10.04 -13.64 13.41
CA GLU A 351 -10.29 -12.69 14.51
C GLU A 351 -11.25 -11.59 14.06
N ALA A 352 -12.33 -11.39 14.78
CA ALA A 352 -13.30 -10.33 14.55
C ALA A 352 -13.69 -9.68 15.86
N ASP A 353 -13.76 -8.35 15.87
CA ASP A 353 -14.25 -7.53 16.97
C ASP A 353 -15.44 -6.70 16.49
N VAL A 354 -16.51 -6.72 17.28
CA VAL A 354 -17.72 -5.93 17.04
C VAL A 354 -18.07 -5.23 18.35
N ARG A 355 -18.08 -3.91 18.34
CA ARG A 355 -18.26 -3.09 19.55
C ARG A 355 -19.13 -1.86 19.30
N GLU A 356 -19.69 -1.31 20.35
CA GLU A 356 -20.35 0.00 20.31
C GLU A 356 -19.31 1.10 20.18
N GLY A 357 -19.62 2.17 19.42
CA GLY A 357 -18.77 3.32 19.22
C GLY A 357 -19.52 4.64 19.24
N ALA A 358 -18.78 5.74 19.11
CA ALA A 358 -19.35 7.07 19.04
C ALA A 358 -20.16 7.26 17.74
N PRO A 359 -21.20 8.12 17.74
CA PRO A 359 -21.92 8.48 16.53
C PRO A 359 -21.01 9.12 15.47
N GLU A 360 -21.21 8.73 14.21
CA GLU A 360 -20.53 9.30 13.04
C GLU A 360 -21.55 9.93 12.08
N TYR A 361 -21.06 10.66 11.08
CA TYR A 361 -21.94 11.36 10.13
C TYR A 361 -22.54 10.43 9.05
N THR A 362 -21.86 9.32 8.73
CA THR A 362 -22.33 8.30 7.79
C THR A 362 -21.72 6.93 8.10
N GLY A 363 -22.40 5.86 7.72
CA GLY A 363 -21.85 4.52 7.81
C GLY A 363 -20.76 4.31 6.75
N ARG A 364 -19.67 3.65 7.15
CA ARG A 364 -18.53 3.35 6.27
C ARG A 364 -18.10 1.90 6.41
N LEU A 365 -17.82 1.28 5.28
CA LEU A 365 -17.40 -0.10 5.15
C LEU A 365 -16.12 -0.14 4.34
N CYS A 366 -15.15 -0.93 4.76
CA CYS A 366 -13.91 -1.15 4.03
C CYS A 366 -13.52 -2.62 4.11
N VAL A 367 -13.23 -3.22 2.97
CA VAL A 367 -12.70 -4.59 2.85
C VAL A 367 -11.41 -4.55 2.03
N ILE A 368 -10.35 -5.13 2.57
CA ILE A 368 -9.03 -5.19 1.95
C ILE A 368 -8.70 -6.67 1.69
N GLY A 369 -8.22 -6.97 0.50
CA GLY A 369 -7.87 -8.33 0.12
C GLY A 369 -7.33 -8.44 -1.30
N SER A 370 -7.11 -9.65 -1.77
CA SER A 370 -6.80 -9.94 -3.16
C SER A 370 -7.97 -10.62 -3.87
N ASP A 371 -8.12 -10.38 -5.16
CA ASP A 371 -9.21 -10.92 -5.99
C ASP A 371 -10.60 -10.62 -5.43
N LEU A 372 -10.83 -9.44 -4.87
CA LEU A 372 -12.10 -9.05 -4.28
C LEU A 372 -13.25 -9.16 -5.31
N LYS A 373 -14.36 -9.74 -4.89
CA LYS A 373 -15.59 -9.88 -5.69
C LYS A 373 -16.60 -8.81 -5.24
N GLU A 374 -16.46 -7.61 -5.76
CA GLU A 374 -17.23 -6.44 -5.32
C GLU A 374 -18.75 -6.64 -5.35
N ASP A 375 -19.28 -7.24 -6.43
CA ASP A 375 -20.72 -7.49 -6.52
C ASP A 375 -21.22 -8.42 -5.40
N LYS A 376 -20.41 -9.43 -5.04
CA LYS A 376 -20.74 -10.33 -3.92
C LYS A 376 -20.59 -9.63 -2.56
N LEU A 377 -19.63 -8.71 -2.43
CA LEU A 377 -19.49 -7.88 -1.24
C LEU A 377 -20.72 -6.97 -1.08
N LYS A 378 -21.16 -6.29 -2.16
CA LYS A 378 -22.40 -5.49 -2.14
C LYS A 378 -23.61 -6.33 -1.73
N GLU A 379 -23.75 -7.52 -2.30
CA GLU A 379 -24.85 -8.44 -1.94
C GLU A 379 -24.77 -8.87 -0.46
N LEU A 380 -23.57 -9.19 0.05
CA LEU A 380 -23.34 -9.61 1.45
C LEU A 380 -23.72 -8.49 2.41
N PHE A 381 -23.29 -7.27 2.15
CA PHE A 381 -23.62 -6.08 2.94
C PHE A 381 -25.03 -5.54 2.62
N LYS A 382 -25.71 -6.09 1.61
CA LYS A 382 -27.06 -5.70 1.15
C LYS A 382 -27.14 -4.21 0.75
N LEU A 383 -26.19 -3.77 -0.04
CA LEU A 383 -26.05 -2.41 -0.57
C LEU A 383 -26.63 -2.33 -1.97
#